data_955d0f9be5a880353e1c05f6a676fe08
#
_entry.id   955d0f9be5a880353e1c05f6a676fe08
#
_cell.length_a   1.000
_cell.length_b   1.000
_cell.length_c   1.000
_cell.angle_alpha   90.00
_cell.angle_beta   90.00
_cell.angle_gamma   90.00
#
_symmetry.space_group_name_H-M   'P 1'
#
loop_
_entity.id
_entity.type
_entity.pdbx_description
1 polymer ?
#
loop_
_entity_poly.entity_id
_entity_poly.type
_entity_poly.pdbx_seq_one_letter_code
_entity_poly.pdbx_strand_id
1 'polypeptide(L)'
;MTKISLIIVILTTILVNSIFASKVEEKYIFSKVMNKKIPAIFIIPDSYHDSSKSFPVVYLLHGFDGSYRNWVDLTSVEDLPDLYDIIIVCPDGDKDSWYFDSPIDSNSQYETHIAVEVVNFTDKNYRTVQSRNGRAIAGLSMGGHGALFLAWRHKDVFGAAGSMSGGVDFRKSKNKYNISKKIGPYDEYPERWDSLTVINNVSNIKKAKLAIIMDCGVTDPFIQMNRAFHDSLLKAEVPHDYIERPGTHGWQYWDNAIKYQMLFFNEFFIREKADQIKERK
;
A
#
# COMPACT_ATOMS: atom_id res chain seq x y z
N MET A 1 34.07 71.59 4.64
CA MET A 1 33.99 70.36 3.80
C MET A 1 33.49 69.27 4.67
N THR A 2 32.18 69.02 4.66
CA THR A 2 31.48 68.02 5.52
C THR A 2 31.36 66.68 4.76
N LYS A 3 31.98 65.62 5.29
CA LYS A 3 31.85 64.27 4.73
C LYS A 3 30.54 63.69 5.13
N ILE A 4 29.65 63.46 4.17
CA ILE A 4 28.42 62.67 4.34
C ILE A 4 28.79 61.19 4.18
N SER A 5 28.73 60.44 5.29
CA SER A 5 28.88 58.98 5.28
C SER A 5 27.54 58.32 4.92
N LEU A 6 27.48 57.71 3.76
CA LEU A 6 26.33 56.94 3.27
C LEU A 6 26.34 55.56 3.94
N ILE A 7 25.42 55.34 4.86
CA ILE A 7 25.21 54.02 5.49
C ILE A 7 24.27 53.23 4.58
N ILE A 8 24.79 52.26 3.87
CA ILE A 8 24.00 51.29 3.10
C ILE A 8 23.51 50.19 4.08
N VAL A 9 22.23 50.24 4.42
CA VAL A 9 21.58 49.15 5.16
C VAL A 9 21.21 48.03 4.16
N ILE A 10 21.97 46.95 4.16
CA ILE A 10 21.62 45.77 3.38
C ILE A 10 20.56 45.00 4.21
N LEU A 11 19.29 45.12 3.77
CA LEU A 11 18.20 44.29 4.29
C LEU A 11 18.32 42.89 3.66
N THR A 12 18.97 41.96 4.34
CA THR A 12 18.92 40.54 3.98
C THR A 12 17.56 39.99 4.40
N THR A 13 16.64 39.89 3.43
CA THR A 13 15.41 39.09 3.58
C THR A 13 15.84 37.62 3.69
N ILE A 14 15.89 37.10 4.89
CA ILE A 14 15.95 35.65 5.12
C ILE A 14 14.60 35.11 4.65
N LEU A 15 14.55 34.55 3.44
CA LEU A 15 13.48 33.66 3.03
C LEU A 15 13.58 32.43 3.94
N VAL A 16 12.77 32.41 4.99
CA VAL A 16 12.49 31.18 5.72
C VAL A 16 11.70 30.32 4.74
N ASN A 17 12.40 29.47 3.99
CA ASN A 17 11.75 28.34 3.35
C ASN A 17 11.20 27.49 4.50
N SER A 18 9.90 27.62 4.77
CA SER A 18 9.19 26.64 5.58
C SER A 18 9.40 25.31 4.85
N ILE A 19 10.25 24.46 5.42
CA ILE A 19 10.36 23.08 4.97
C ILE A 19 9.03 22.45 5.42
N PHE A 20 8.07 22.50 4.51
CA PHE A 20 6.83 21.75 4.67
C PHE A 20 7.20 20.28 4.61
N ALA A 21 6.83 19.54 5.61
CA ALA A 21 7.04 18.11 5.69
C ALA A 21 5.71 17.45 6.04
N SER A 22 5.36 16.41 5.33
CA SER A 22 4.17 15.61 5.62
C SER A 22 4.07 15.28 7.10
N LYS A 23 2.88 15.38 7.66
CA LYS A 23 2.64 15.08 9.06
C LYS A 23 2.49 13.58 9.28
N VAL A 24 3.37 12.99 10.10
CA VAL A 24 3.27 11.58 10.52
C VAL A 24 2.48 11.48 11.83
N GLU A 25 1.41 10.70 11.82
CA GLU A 25 0.55 10.47 12.98
C GLU A 25 0.43 8.99 13.28
N GLU A 26 0.66 8.59 14.53
CA GLU A 26 0.32 7.25 15.01
C GLU A 26 -1.10 7.25 15.58
N LYS A 27 -1.92 6.29 15.14
CA LYS A 27 -3.29 6.08 15.62
C LYS A 27 -3.50 4.63 16.02
N TYR A 28 -4.39 4.43 16.98
CA TYR A 28 -4.83 3.10 17.40
C TYR A 28 -6.27 2.89 16.93
N ILE A 29 -6.47 1.90 16.07
CA ILE A 29 -7.78 1.55 15.51
C ILE A 29 -8.32 0.37 16.31
N PHE A 30 -9.53 0.51 16.86
CA PHE A 30 -10.17 -0.60 17.57
C PHE A 30 -10.76 -1.58 16.55
N SER A 31 -10.20 -2.76 16.51
CA SER A 31 -10.76 -3.88 15.76
C SER A 31 -11.89 -4.52 16.55
N LYS A 32 -13.12 -4.44 16.01
CA LYS A 32 -14.29 -5.08 16.61
C LYS A 32 -14.23 -6.60 16.46
N VAL A 33 -13.75 -7.07 15.30
CA VAL A 33 -13.70 -8.52 15.01
C VAL A 33 -12.65 -9.24 15.85
N MET A 34 -11.58 -8.53 16.28
CA MET A 34 -10.51 -9.10 17.13
C MET A 34 -10.55 -8.59 18.57
N ASN A 35 -11.47 -7.65 18.90
CA ASN A 35 -11.60 -7.02 20.19
C ASN A 35 -10.28 -6.47 20.78
N LYS A 36 -9.48 -5.80 19.95
CA LYS A 36 -8.19 -5.22 20.34
C LYS A 36 -7.91 -3.92 19.59
N LYS A 37 -7.04 -3.05 20.17
CA LYS A 37 -6.52 -1.87 19.50
C LYS A 37 -5.29 -2.24 18.68
N ILE A 38 -5.26 -1.84 17.42
CA ILE A 38 -4.19 -2.14 16.47
C ILE A 38 -3.65 -0.81 15.95
N PRO A 39 -2.32 -0.61 15.96
CA PRO A 39 -1.73 0.64 15.53
C PRO A 39 -1.69 0.78 14.00
N ALA A 40 -1.65 2.02 13.55
CA ALA A 40 -1.39 2.40 12.16
C ALA A 40 -0.68 3.76 12.12
N ILE A 41 0.22 3.96 11.15
CA ILE A 41 0.76 5.28 10.81
C ILE A 41 -0.10 5.89 9.71
N PHE A 42 -0.37 7.19 9.86
CA PHE A 42 -0.97 8.05 8.85
C PHE A 42 0.04 9.11 8.45
N ILE A 43 0.30 9.25 7.16
CA ILE A 43 1.18 10.28 6.62
C ILE A 43 0.31 11.22 5.79
N ILE A 44 0.19 12.46 6.27
CA ILE A 44 -0.76 13.44 5.79
C ILE A 44 -0.01 14.53 5.05
N PRO A 45 -0.37 14.89 3.79
CA PRO A 45 0.32 15.94 3.06
C PRO A 45 0.05 17.33 3.68
N ASP A 46 1.01 18.24 3.58
CA ASP A 46 0.88 19.61 4.08
C ASP A 46 -0.33 20.33 3.51
N SER A 47 -0.61 20.13 2.23
CA SER A 47 -1.79 20.68 1.56
C SER A 47 -3.14 20.28 2.19
N TYR A 48 -3.13 19.27 3.07
CA TYR A 48 -4.32 18.86 3.81
C TYR A 48 -4.84 19.96 4.73
N HIS A 49 -3.97 20.76 5.33
CA HIS A 49 -4.36 21.80 6.29
C HIS A 49 -4.97 23.04 5.61
N ASP A 50 -4.51 23.37 4.41
CA ASP A 50 -4.87 24.58 3.67
C ASP A 50 -5.98 24.38 2.63
N SER A 51 -6.57 23.18 2.58
CA SER A 51 -7.51 22.79 1.55
C SER A 51 -8.76 22.14 2.14
N SER A 52 -9.90 22.35 1.51
CA SER A 52 -11.16 21.63 1.78
C SER A 52 -11.35 20.40 0.88
N LYS A 53 -10.39 20.10 0.00
CA LYS A 53 -10.47 18.97 -0.93
C LYS A 53 -10.41 17.63 -0.21
N SER A 54 -10.94 16.58 -0.86
CA SER A 54 -10.74 15.19 -0.44
C SER A 54 -9.52 14.60 -1.13
N PHE A 55 -8.78 13.75 -0.44
CA PHE A 55 -7.52 13.17 -0.86
C PHE A 55 -7.68 11.69 -1.20
N PRO A 56 -7.03 11.20 -2.26
CA PRO A 56 -6.88 9.75 -2.46
C PRO A 56 -6.05 9.14 -1.32
N VAL A 57 -6.23 7.85 -1.11
CA VAL A 57 -5.54 7.10 -0.03
C VAL A 57 -4.79 5.91 -0.59
N VAL A 58 -3.53 5.75 -0.18
CA VAL A 58 -2.73 4.54 -0.44
C VAL A 58 -2.48 3.82 0.87
N TYR A 59 -2.94 2.56 0.96
CA TYR A 59 -2.69 1.68 2.11
C TYR A 59 -1.43 0.87 1.84
N LEU A 60 -0.40 0.95 2.73
CA LEU A 60 0.88 0.28 2.57
C LEU A 60 1.07 -0.84 3.59
N LEU A 61 1.11 -2.07 3.11
CA LEU A 61 1.22 -3.27 3.91
C LEU A 61 2.69 -3.69 4.09
N HIS A 62 3.09 -4.02 5.33
CA HIS A 62 4.42 -4.52 5.65
C HIS A 62 4.57 -6.01 5.32
N GLY A 63 5.81 -6.52 5.36
CA GLY A 63 6.14 -7.93 5.14
C GLY A 63 6.06 -8.79 6.41
N PHE A 64 6.37 -10.09 6.24
CA PHE A 64 6.49 -11.04 7.35
C PHE A 64 7.51 -10.55 8.39
N ASP A 65 7.18 -10.74 9.66
CA ASP A 65 7.96 -10.30 10.83
C ASP A 65 8.17 -8.77 10.89
N GLY A 66 7.36 -8.02 10.13
CA GLY A 66 7.35 -6.56 10.11
C GLY A 66 6.31 -5.93 11.03
N SER A 67 6.15 -4.60 10.90
CA SER A 67 5.18 -3.80 11.65
C SER A 67 4.72 -2.57 10.85
N TYR A 68 3.69 -1.91 11.34
CA TYR A 68 3.14 -0.65 10.81
C TYR A 68 4.15 0.50 10.66
N ARG A 69 5.29 0.43 11.40
CA ARG A 69 6.33 1.46 11.36
C ARG A 69 7.35 1.26 10.26
N ASN A 70 7.49 0.05 9.72
CA ASN A 70 8.62 -0.27 8.85
C ASN A 70 8.75 0.64 7.63
N TRP A 71 7.63 1.07 7.03
CA TRP A 71 7.66 1.96 5.89
C TRP A 71 8.28 3.33 6.24
N VAL A 72 7.91 3.89 7.39
CA VAL A 72 8.43 5.18 7.87
C VAL A 72 9.87 5.05 8.35
N ASP A 73 10.16 4.01 9.13
CA ASP A 73 11.48 3.88 9.77
C ASP A 73 12.59 3.46 8.79
N LEU A 74 12.25 2.84 7.64
CA LEU A 74 13.23 2.19 6.75
C LEU A 74 13.22 2.71 5.30
N THR A 75 12.37 3.69 4.99
CA THR A 75 12.25 4.27 3.63
C THR A 75 12.03 5.77 3.68
N SER A 76 12.05 6.39 2.50
CA SER A 76 11.69 7.80 2.29
C SER A 76 10.19 8.01 1.99
N VAL A 77 9.31 7.14 2.47
CA VAL A 77 7.87 7.19 2.15
C VAL A 77 7.18 8.47 2.62
N GLU A 78 7.74 9.15 3.63
CA GLU A 78 7.21 10.40 4.18
C GLU A 78 7.21 11.56 3.17
N ASP A 79 8.08 11.53 2.15
CA ASP A 79 8.18 12.56 1.13
C ASP A 79 7.05 12.43 0.06
N LEU A 80 6.42 11.27 -0.06
CA LEU A 80 5.51 10.97 -1.16
C LEU A 80 4.12 11.61 -1.05
N PRO A 81 3.53 11.81 0.15
CA PRO A 81 2.25 12.50 0.30
C PRO A 81 2.25 13.91 -0.28
N ASP A 82 3.28 14.71 -0.02
CA ASP A 82 3.37 16.08 -0.53
C ASP A 82 3.61 16.13 -2.03
N LEU A 83 4.36 15.15 -2.57
CA LEU A 83 4.63 15.05 -4.00
C LEU A 83 3.37 14.76 -4.83
N TYR A 84 2.44 13.99 -4.29
CA TYR A 84 1.28 13.48 -5.02
C TYR A 84 -0.08 13.92 -4.47
N ASP A 85 -0.12 14.73 -3.43
CA ASP A 85 -1.39 15.14 -2.79
C ASP A 85 -2.25 13.94 -2.33
N ILE A 86 -1.65 12.98 -1.67
CA ILE A 86 -2.28 11.74 -1.20
C ILE A 86 -2.12 11.57 0.31
N ILE A 87 -2.99 10.76 0.93
CA ILE A 87 -2.80 10.25 2.27
C ILE A 87 -2.19 8.85 2.16
N ILE A 88 -1.15 8.56 2.96
CA ILE A 88 -0.61 7.20 3.08
C ILE A 88 -1.00 6.65 4.46
N VAL A 89 -1.48 5.40 4.48
CA VAL A 89 -1.84 4.67 5.69
C VAL A 89 -1.02 3.39 5.76
N CYS A 90 -0.23 3.23 6.82
CA CYS A 90 0.55 2.02 7.07
C CYS A 90 -0.05 1.28 8.28
N PRO A 91 -1.03 0.38 8.07
CA PRO A 91 -1.65 -0.36 9.15
C PRO A 91 -0.76 -1.52 9.61
N ASP A 92 -0.87 -1.87 10.90
CA ASP A 92 -0.29 -3.12 11.39
C ASP A 92 -1.10 -4.32 10.88
N GLY A 93 -0.41 -5.28 10.30
CA GLY A 93 -0.96 -6.52 9.78
C GLY A 93 -0.58 -7.75 10.61
N ASP A 94 -0.09 -7.59 11.83
CA ASP A 94 0.62 -8.61 12.61
C ASP A 94 1.84 -9.16 11.84
N LYS A 95 2.76 -9.74 12.55
CA LYS A 95 4.02 -10.24 11.97
C LYS A 95 3.84 -11.38 10.96
N ASP A 96 2.72 -12.11 11.02
CA ASP A 96 2.51 -13.34 10.24
C ASP A 96 1.05 -13.61 9.82
N SER A 97 0.18 -12.59 9.78
CA SER A 97 -1.24 -12.77 9.46
C SER A 97 -1.50 -13.13 8.01
N TRP A 98 -0.58 -12.81 7.09
CA TRP A 98 -0.77 -12.89 5.63
C TRP A 98 -1.99 -12.10 5.14
N TYR A 99 -2.53 -11.24 6.01
CA TYR A 99 -3.72 -10.44 5.77
C TYR A 99 -4.98 -11.28 5.52
N PHE A 100 -5.02 -12.49 6.10
CA PHE A 100 -6.20 -13.35 6.08
C PHE A 100 -7.12 -13.07 7.27
N ASP A 101 -8.41 -13.38 7.10
CA ASP A 101 -9.27 -13.75 8.20
C ASP A 101 -9.03 -15.24 8.48
N SER A 102 -8.32 -15.52 9.55
CA SER A 102 -7.95 -16.90 9.90
C SER A 102 -9.18 -17.71 10.29
N PRO A 103 -9.42 -18.86 9.66
CA PRO A 103 -10.52 -19.75 10.05
C PRO A 103 -10.24 -20.56 11.32
N ILE A 104 -9.03 -20.47 11.87
CA ILE A 104 -8.59 -21.24 13.04
C ILE A 104 -8.08 -20.38 14.19
N ASP A 105 -7.93 -19.05 13.98
CA ASP A 105 -7.50 -18.11 15.00
C ASP A 105 -8.37 -16.84 14.96
N SER A 106 -9.34 -16.73 15.84
CA SER A 106 -10.23 -15.58 15.93
C SER A 106 -9.53 -14.26 16.27
N ASN A 107 -8.28 -14.31 16.78
CA ASN A 107 -7.47 -13.11 17.04
C ASN A 107 -6.67 -12.63 15.81
N SER A 108 -6.83 -13.31 14.66
CA SER A 108 -6.15 -13.00 13.39
C SER A 108 -7.15 -12.84 12.25
N GLN A 109 -7.93 -11.74 12.29
CA GLN A 109 -8.96 -11.38 11.31
C GLN A 109 -8.53 -10.13 10.55
N TYR A 110 -7.39 -10.24 9.83
CA TYR A 110 -6.72 -9.08 9.25
C TYR A 110 -7.25 -8.68 7.87
N GLU A 111 -7.94 -9.56 7.14
CA GLU A 111 -8.69 -9.18 5.94
C GLU A 111 -9.79 -8.16 6.30
N THR A 112 -10.66 -8.50 7.25
CA THR A 112 -11.72 -7.62 7.74
C THR A 112 -11.12 -6.36 8.38
N HIS A 113 -10.06 -6.50 9.18
CA HIS A 113 -9.45 -5.34 9.83
C HIS A 113 -8.95 -4.33 8.80
N ILE A 114 -8.17 -4.74 7.81
CA ILE A 114 -7.57 -3.81 6.83
C ILE A 114 -8.64 -3.27 5.86
N ALA A 115 -9.40 -4.15 5.22
CA ALA A 115 -10.29 -3.75 4.14
C ALA A 115 -11.59 -3.07 4.61
N VAL A 116 -11.98 -3.27 5.87
CA VAL A 116 -13.22 -2.70 6.41
C VAL A 116 -12.95 -1.71 7.54
N GLU A 117 -12.28 -2.15 8.62
CA GLU A 117 -12.17 -1.32 9.83
C GLU A 117 -11.20 -0.16 9.66
N VAL A 118 -10.00 -0.40 9.05
CA VAL A 118 -9.01 0.65 8.77
C VAL A 118 -9.56 1.63 7.73
N VAL A 119 -10.19 1.15 6.66
CA VAL A 119 -10.80 2.00 5.63
C VAL A 119 -11.89 2.88 6.23
N ASN A 120 -12.81 2.32 7.00
CA ASN A 120 -13.87 3.08 7.64
C ASN A 120 -13.34 4.11 8.66
N PHE A 121 -12.29 3.74 9.42
CA PHE A 121 -11.64 4.67 10.34
C PHE A 121 -11.01 5.85 9.57
N THR A 122 -10.32 5.56 8.47
CA THR A 122 -9.68 6.56 7.62
C THR A 122 -10.71 7.53 7.05
N ASP A 123 -11.78 7.02 6.46
CA ASP A 123 -12.85 7.84 5.87
C ASP A 123 -13.62 8.68 6.89
N LYS A 124 -13.75 8.17 8.11
CA LYS A 124 -14.43 8.91 9.19
C LYS A 124 -13.60 10.05 9.76
N ASN A 125 -12.28 9.89 9.80
CA ASN A 125 -11.39 10.82 10.50
C ASN A 125 -10.63 11.76 9.57
N TYR A 126 -10.58 11.46 8.26
CA TYR A 126 -9.86 12.24 7.27
C TYR A 126 -10.73 12.54 6.04
N ARG A 127 -10.44 13.64 5.36
CA ARG A 127 -11.11 14.02 4.11
C ARG A 127 -10.58 13.18 2.96
N THR A 128 -11.17 12.03 2.74
CA THR A 128 -10.80 11.05 1.73
C THR A 128 -11.76 11.06 0.54
N VAL A 129 -11.30 10.58 -0.61
CA VAL A 129 -12.16 10.20 -1.73
C VAL A 129 -12.76 8.83 -1.41
N GLN A 130 -13.99 8.83 -0.88
CA GLN A 130 -14.68 7.65 -0.34
C GLN A 130 -15.24 6.71 -1.42
N SER A 131 -14.41 6.33 -2.38
CA SER A 131 -14.76 5.39 -3.43
C SER A 131 -13.54 4.54 -3.81
N ARG A 132 -13.77 3.42 -4.49
CA ARG A 132 -12.67 2.59 -5.01
C ARG A 132 -11.71 3.37 -5.90
N ASN A 133 -12.20 4.38 -6.60
CA ASN A 133 -11.43 5.21 -7.53
C ASN A 133 -10.48 6.19 -6.82
N GLY A 134 -10.65 6.36 -5.50
CA GLY A 134 -9.76 7.12 -4.63
C GLY A 134 -8.91 6.26 -3.70
N ARG A 135 -8.89 4.91 -3.86
CA ARG A 135 -8.14 4.02 -2.97
C ARG A 135 -7.25 3.05 -3.72
N ALA A 136 -5.99 3.04 -3.35
CA ALA A 136 -5.02 2.03 -3.76
C ALA A 136 -4.49 1.27 -2.53
N ILE A 137 -4.04 0.05 -2.72
CA ILE A 137 -3.39 -0.76 -1.69
C ILE A 137 -2.12 -1.38 -2.26
N ALA A 138 -1.02 -1.27 -1.54
CA ALA A 138 0.26 -1.86 -1.95
C ALA A 138 0.97 -2.50 -0.77
N GLY A 139 1.98 -3.30 -1.05
CA GLY A 139 2.80 -3.88 0.00
C GLY A 139 3.98 -4.67 -0.53
N LEU A 140 4.83 -5.10 0.39
CA LEU A 140 6.02 -5.88 0.08
C LEU A 140 5.92 -7.30 0.65
N SER A 141 6.48 -8.29 -0.06
CA SER A 141 6.57 -9.67 0.43
C SER A 141 5.21 -10.25 0.85
N MET A 142 4.99 -10.57 2.13
CA MET A 142 3.69 -10.92 2.70
C MET A 142 2.64 -9.84 2.40
N GLY A 143 2.99 -8.55 2.54
CA GLY A 143 2.12 -7.42 2.21
C GLY A 143 1.86 -7.28 0.71
N GLY A 144 2.80 -7.69 -0.16
CA GLY A 144 2.59 -7.73 -1.61
C GLY A 144 1.55 -8.77 -2.01
N HIS A 145 1.55 -9.94 -1.36
CA HIS A 145 0.45 -10.89 -1.44
C HIS A 145 -0.84 -10.26 -0.91
N GLY A 146 -0.80 -9.70 0.31
CA GLY A 146 -1.95 -9.11 0.99
C GLY A 146 -2.62 -8.02 0.17
N ALA A 147 -1.85 -7.15 -0.46
CA ALA A 147 -2.38 -6.07 -1.29
C ALA A 147 -3.21 -6.58 -2.48
N LEU A 148 -2.66 -7.53 -3.24
CA LEU A 148 -3.37 -8.15 -4.36
C LEU A 148 -4.58 -8.96 -3.87
N PHE A 149 -4.41 -9.74 -2.80
CA PHE A 149 -5.46 -10.56 -2.18
C PHE A 149 -6.64 -9.71 -1.70
N LEU A 150 -6.39 -8.66 -0.94
CA LEU A 150 -7.42 -7.77 -0.43
C LEU A 150 -8.11 -6.99 -1.55
N ALA A 151 -7.35 -6.51 -2.55
CA ALA A 151 -7.91 -5.70 -3.62
C ALA A 151 -8.94 -6.47 -4.48
N TRP A 152 -8.67 -7.73 -4.88
CA TRP A 152 -9.63 -8.47 -5.68
C TRP A 152 -10.84 -8.95 -4.89
N ARG A 153 -10.66 -9.27 -3.61
CA ARG A 153 -11.76 -9.68 -2.72
C ARG A 153 -12.66 -8.51 -2.34
N HIS A 154 -12.08 -7.33 -2.19
CA HIS A 154 -12.76 -6.07 -1.86
C HIS A 154 -12.70 -5.08 -3.02
N LYS A 155 -13.04 -5.56 -4.24
CA LYS A 155 -13.00 -4.80 -5.49
C LYS A 155 -13.85 -3.51 -5.46
N ASP A 156 -14.84 -3.45 -4.59
CA ASP A 156 -15.70 -2.27 -4.43
C ASP A 156 -15.06 -1.24 -3.45
N VAL A 157 -13.97 -1.63 -2.77
CA VAL A 157 -13.21 -0.77 -1.86
C VAL A 157 -11.95 -0.21 -2.54
N PHE A 158 -11.18 -1.05 -3.24
CA PHE A 158 -9.92 -0.68 -3.88
C PHE A 158 -10.03 -0.70 -5.40
N GLY A 159 -9.50 0.34 -6.06
CA GLY A 159 -9.44 0.42 -7.53
C GLY A 159 -8.07 0.07 -8.10
N ALA A 160 -7.01 0.21 -7.31
CA ALA A 160 -5.64 -0.12 -7.72
C ALA A 160 -4.94 -0.97 -6.67
N ALA A 161 -4.02 -1.83 -7.12
CA ALA A 161 -3.21 -2.71 -6.27
C ALA A 161 -1.76 -2.76 -6.72
N GLY A 162 -0.84 -2.78 -5.76
CA GLY A 162 0.60 -2.87 -5.99
C GLY A 162 1.28 -3.97 -5.19
N SER A 163 2.22 -4.68 -5.81
CA SER A 163 2.96 -5.76 -5.17
C SER A 163 4.46 -5.62 -5.42
N MET A 164 5.23 -5.49 -4.34
CA MET A 164 6.69 -5.48 -4.38
C MET A 164 7.23 -6.80 -3.82
N SER A 165 7.92 -7.57 -4.65
CA SER A 165 8.46 -8.89 -4.25
C SER A 165 7.41 -9.78 -3.58
N GLY A 166 6.17 -9.77 -4.07
CA GLY A 166 5.03 -10.41 -3.42
C GLY A 166 5.14 -11.92 -3.29
N GLY A 167 4.70 -12.47 -2.15
CA GLY A 167 4.57 -13.92 -1.93
C GLY A 167 3.35 -14.50 -2.66
N VAL A 168 3.22 -14.26 -3.97
CA VAL A 168 2.01 -14.53 -4.76
C VAL A 168 1.68 -16.01 -4.97
N ASP A 169 2.65 -16.89 -4.73
CA ASP A 169 2.44 -18.36 -4.64
C ASP A 169 3.14 -18.93 -3.39
N PHE A 170 2.48 -18.84 -2.26
CA PHE A 170 3.02 -19.29 -0.99
C PHE A 170 2.91 -20.82 -0.76
N ARG A 171 2.26 -21.57 -1.63
CA ARG A 171 2.09 -23.03 -1.51
C ARG A 171 3.42 -23.79 -1.50
N LYS A 172 4.45 -23.20 -2.14
CA LYS A 172 5.82 -23.71 -2.10
C LYS A 172 6.52 -23.49 -0.74
N SER A 173 5.88 -22.76 0.16
CA SER A 173 6.41 -22.38 1.48
C SER A 173 5.61 -23.01 2.64
N LYS A 174 5.08 -24.22 2.47
CA LYS A 174 4.19 -24.93 3.40
C LYS A 174 4.63 -24.88 4.88
N ASN A 175 5.93 -24.97 5.13
CA ASN A 175 6.51 -25.02 6.47
C ASN A 175 7.22 -23.71 6.87
N LYS A 176 7.01 -22.62 6.11
CA LYS A 176 7.66 -21.33 6.35
C LYS A 176 6.61 -20.25 6.63
N TYR A 177 7.09 -19.15 7.20
CA TYR A 177 6.30 -17.92 7.36
C TYR A 177 4.99 -18.07 8.15
N ASN A 178 4.91 -19.11 8.99
CA ASN A 178 3.76 -19.40 9.88
C ASN A 178 2.39 -19.51 9.16
N ILE A 179 2.34 -19.68 7.85
CA ILE A 179 1.10 -19.72 7.07
C ILE A 179 0.15 -20.81 7.60
N SER A 180 0.70 -22.01 7.86
CA SER A 180 -0.08 -23.14 8.42
C SER A 180 -0.72 -22.84 9.79
N LYS A 181 -0.14 -21.94 10.58
CA LYS A 181 -0.72 -21.48 11.85
C LYS A 181 -1.94 -20.59 11.66
N LYS A 182 -2.09 -20.00 10.48
CA LYS A 182 -3.21 -19.09 10.16
C LYS A 182 -4.32 -19.77 9.38
N ILE A 183 -3.99 -20.74 8.52
CA ILE A 183 -4.97 -21.37 7.63
C ILE A 183 -5.00 -22.91 7.72
N GLY A 184 -4.27 -23.51 8.65
CA GLY A 184 -4.12 -24.97 8.81
C GLY A 184 -3.04 -25.56 7.92
N PRO A 185 -2.58 -26.80 8.19
CA PRO A 185 -1.58 -27.49 7.39
C PRO A 185 -2.04 -27.68 5.93
N TYR A 186 -1.11 -27.55 4.98
CA TYR A 186 -1.43 -27.74 3.55
C TYR A 186 -2.00 -29.12 3.25
N ASP A 187 -1.41 -30.17 3.81
CA ASP A 187 -1.79 -31.54 3.50
C ASP A 187 -3.18 -31.92 4.04
N GLU A 188 -3.71 -31.14 5.03
CA GLU A 188 -5.07 -31.30 5.55
C GLU A 188 -6.08 -30.36 4.85
N TYR A 189 -5.63 -29.19 4.37
CA TYR A 189 -6.50 -28.14 3.82
C TYR A 189 -5.98 -27.59 2.48
N PRO A 190 -5.65 -28.41 1.47
CA PRO A 190 -5.05 -27.94 0.21
C PRO A 190 -5.94 -26.93 -0.53
N GLU A 191 -7.26 -27.14 -0.55
CA GLU A 191 -8.20 -26.24 -1.22
C GLU A 191 -8.26 -24.85 -0.57
N ARG A 192 -8.07 -24.78 0.75
CA ARG A 192 -7.98 -23.52 1.47
C ARG A 192 -6.74 -22.72 1.04
N TRP A 193 -5.59 -23.39 0.95
CA TRP A 193 -4.37 -22.78 0.45
C TRP A 193 -4.51 -22.31 -0.99
N ASP A 194 -5.10 -23.13 -1.84
CA ASP A 194 -5.33 -22.79 -3.24
C ASP A 194 -6.26 -21.60 -3.39
N SER A 195 -7.35 -21.52 -2.62
CA SER A 195 -8.31 -20.41 -2.67
C SER A 195 -7.75 -19.07 -2.19
N LEU A 196 -6.76 -19.09 -1.28
CA LEU A 196 -6.14 -17.90 -0.72
C LEU A 196 -4.88 -17.45 -1.49
N THR A 197 -4.33 -18.31 -2.34
CA THR A 197 -3.13 -18.01 -3.13
C THR A 197 -3.45 -17.12 -4.33
N VAL A 198 -2.77 -15.97 -4.46
CA VAL A 198 -3.06 -14.94 -5.48
C VAL A 198 -2.98 -15.49 -6.90
N ILE A 199 -1.91 -16.23 -7.26
CA ILE A 199 -1.71 -16.76 -8.62
C ILE A 199 -2.84 -17.70 -9.07
N ASN A 200 -3.53 -18.37 -8.15
CA ASN A 200 -4.66 -19.23 -8.48
C ASN A 200 -5.97 -18.45 -8.73
N ASN A 201 -5.98 -17.16 -8.42
CA ASN A 201 -7.16 -16.31 -8.47
C ASN A 201 -7.17 -15.30 -9.63
N VAL A 202 -6.38 -15.55 -10.69
CA VAL A 202 -6.28 -14.65 -11.86
C VAL A 202 -7.64 -14.36 -12.49
N SER A 203 -8.55 -15.33 -12.57
CA SER A 203 -9.90 -15.13 -13.09
C SER A 203 -10.74 -14.16 -12.23
N ASN A 204 -10.57 -14.19 -10.93
CA ASN A 204 -11.23 -13.28 -9.99
C ASN A 204 -10.62 -11.88 -10.08
N ILE A 205 -9.29 -11.80 -10.21
CA ILE A 205 -8.54 -10.55 -10.43
C ILE A 205 -9.01 -9.88 -11.74
N LYS A 206 -9.16 -10.63 -12.83
CA LYS A 206 -9.72 -10.12 -14.09
C LYS A 206 -11.10 -9.49 -13.89
N LYS A 207 -11.99 -10.19 -13.17
CA LYS A 207 -13.35 -9.68 -12.87
C LYS A 207 -13.36 -8.44 -11.99
N ALA A 208 -12.35 -8.26 -11.15
CA ALA A 208 -12.24 -7.11 -10.25
C ALA A 208 -11.88 -5.80 -10.98
N LYS A 209 -11.33 -5.88 -12.20
CA LYS A 209 -10.96 -4.72 -13.03
C LYS A 209 -10.09 -3.73 -12.25
N LEU A 210 -9.03 -4.24 -11.61
CA LEU A 210 -8.06 -3.45 -10.87
C LEU A 210 -7.01 -2.86 -11.80
N ALA A 211 -6.53 -1.66 -11.50
CA ALA A 211 -5.23 -1.20 -11.98
C ALA A 211 -4.13 -1.90 -11.16
N ILE A 212 -3.21 -2.60 -11.81
CA ILE A 212 -2.22 -3.45 -11.13
C ILE A 212 -0.81 -3.05 -11.54
N ILE A 213 0.07 -2.90 -10.55
CA ILE A 213 1.51 -2.79 -10.73
C ILE A 213 2.23 -3.84 -9.90
N MET A 214 3.21 -4.51 -10.49
CA MET A 214 4.06 -5.49 -9.81
C MET A 214 5.52 -5.16 -10.02
N ASP A 215 6.34 -5.45 -9.02
CA ASP A 215 7.75 -5.12 -9.01
C ASP A 215 8.54 -6.18 -8.24
N CYS A 216 9.68 -6.64 -8.79
CA CYS A 216 10.52 -7.63 -8.13
C CYS A 216 11.99 -7.49 -8.53
N GLY A 217 12.88 -7.61 -7.55
CA GLY A 217 14.31 -7.61 -7.81
C GLY A 217 14.78 -8.86 -8.57
N VAL A 218 15.68 -8.71 -9.54
CA VAL A 218 16.14 -9.84 -10.38
C VAL A 218 16.92 -10.92 -9.59
N THR A 219 17.45 -10.58 -8.42
CA THR A 219 18.11 -11.53 -7.50
C THR A 219 17.26 -11.84 -6.25
N ASP A 220 16.01 -11.45 -6.25
CA ASP A 220 15.05 -11.77 -5.20
C ASP A 220 14.70 -13.26 -5.22
N PRO A 221 14.67 -13.97 -4.07
CA PRO A 221 14.24 -15.38 -4.03
C PRO A 221 12.80 -15.60 -4.54
N PHE A 222 11.96 -14.56 -4.58
CA PHE A 222 10.58 -14.63 -5.07
C PHE A 222 10.43 -14.28 -6.55
N ILE A 223 11.53 -13.97 -7.26
CA ILE A 223 11.46 -13.52 -8.67
C ILE A 223 10.73 -14.53 -9.57
N GLN A 224 10.99 -15.84 -9.40
CA GLN A 224 10.36 -16.85 -10.26
C GLN A 224 8.85 -16.96 -10.04
N MET A 225 8.35 -16.79 -8.80
CA MET A 225 6.90 -16.80 -8.58
C MET A 225 6.23 -15.52 -9.09
N ASN A 226 6.92 -14.37 -9.05
CA ASN A 226 6.42 -13.12 -9.60
C ASN A 226 6.38 -13.17 -11.13
N ARG A 227 7.39 -13.75 -11.81
CA ARG A 227 7.38 -14.01 -13.25
C ARG A 227 6.23 -14.94 -13.66
N ALA A 228 6.04 -16.05 -12.93
CA ALA A 228 4.95 -16.99 -13.19
C ALA A 228 3.56 -16.33 -13.02
N PHE A 229 3.42 -15.41 -12.09
CA PHE A 229 2.18 -14.65 -11.92
C PHE A 229 2.00 -13.61 -13.05
N HIS A 230 3.04 -12.88 -13.44
CA HIS A 230 3.04 -12.02 -14.62
C HIS A 230 2.59 -12.77 -15.87
N ASP A 231 3.20 -13.94 -16.17
CA ASP A 231 2.82 -14.78 -17.31
C ASP A 231 1.35 -15.21 -17.24
N SER A 232 0.85 -15.52 -16.04
CA SER A 232 -0.55 -15.91 -15.81
C SER A 232 -1.51 -14.76 -16.06
N LEU A 233 -1.14 -13.53 -15.70
CA LEU A 233 -1.92 -12.32 -15.98
C LEU A 233 -1.92 -12.01 -17.49
N LEU A 234 -0.77 -12.12 -18.17
CA LEU A 234 -0.68 -11.96 -19.63
C LEU A 234 -1.57 -12.97 -20.36
N LYS A 235 -1.46 -14.26 -20.00
CA LYS A 235 -2.28 -15.33 -20.59
C LYS A 235 -3.79 -15.11 -20.39
N ALA A 236 -4.16 -14.49 -19.28
CA ALA A 236 -5.55 -14.16 -18.97
C ALA A 236 -5.98 -12.80 -19.54
N GLU A 237 -5.10 -12.08 -20.24
CA GLU A 237 -5.35 -10.73 -20.76
C GLU A 237 -5.78 -9.75 -19.67
N VAL A 238 -5.11 -9.78 -18.50
CA VAL A 238 -5.27 -8.81 -17.42
C VAL A 238 -4.25 -7.69 -17.60
N PRO A 239 -4.66 -6.45 -17.88
CA PRO A 239 -3.74 -5.32 -17.97
C PRO A 239 -3.01 -5.09 -16.64
N HIS A 240 -1.69 -4.96 -16.68
CA HIS A 240 -0.87 -4.69 -15.52
C HIS A 240 0.53 -4.20 -15.92
N ASP A 241 1.15 -3.42 -15.04
CA ASP A 241 2.55 -3.07 -15.14
C ASP A 241 3.39 -4.11 -14.40
N TYR A 242 4.49 -4.55 -15.01
CA TYR A 242 5.46 -5.45 -14.40
C TYR A 242 6.87 -4.92 -14.58
N ILE A 243 7.59 -4.75 -13.47
CA ILE A 243 8.92 -4.15 -13.44
C ILE A 243 9.90 -5.12 -12.78
N GLU A 244 11.01 -5.38 -13.45
CA GLU A 244 12.17 -6.04 -12.88
C GLU A 244 13.35 -5.09 -12.86
N ARG A 245 14.06 -5.01 -11.74
CA ARG A 245 15.27 -4.19 -11.58
C ARG A 245 16.35 -4.95 -10.83
N PRO A 246 17.63 -4.56 -10.98
CA PRO A 246 18.69 -5.05 -10.10
C PRO A 246 18.32 -4.83 -8.63
N GLY A 247 18.42 -5.87 -7.82
CA GLY A 247 18.09 -5.83 -6.39
C GLY A 247 17.63 -7.18 -5.86
N THR A 248 17.48 -7.25 -4.55
CA THR A 248 17.14 -8.47 -3.81
C THR A 248 15.95 -8.19 -2.85
N HIS A 249 15.56 -9.18 -2.04
CA HIS A 249 14.47 -9.10 -1.07
C HIS A 249 14.86 -8.26 0.14
N GLY A 250 14.74 -6.93 0.05
CA GLY A 250 15.21 -6.03 1.11
C GLY A 250 14.76 -4.59 0.95
N TRP A 251 14.85 -3.84 2.05
CA TRP A 251 14.33 -2.48 2.17
C TRP A 251 14.96 -1.49 1.19
N GLN A 252 16.25 -1.63 0.86
CA GLN A 252 16.89 -0.78 -0.16
C GLN A 252 16.18 -0.90 -1.52
N TYR A 253 15.75 -2.12 -1.89
CA TYR A 253 14.97 -2.34 -3.10
C TYR A 253 13.58 -1.73 -2.98
N TRP A 254 12.89 -1.96 -1.87
CA TRP A 254 11.50 -1.53 -1.67
C TRP A 254 11.36 -0.01 -1.52
N ASP A 255 12.33 0.69 -0.91
CA ASP A 255 12.36 2.16 -0.90
C ASP A 255 12.46 2.76 -2.31
N ASN A 256 13.17 2.11 -3.21
CA ASN A 256 13.19 2.52 -4.61
C ASN A 256 11.88 2.13 -5.33
N ALA A 257 11.37 0.91 -5.11
CA ALA A 257 10.20 0.38 -5.78
C ALA A 257 8.92 1.16 -5.48
N ILE A 258 8.73 1.60 -4.22
CA ILE A 258 7.53 2.34 -3.82
C ILE A 258 7.35 3.65 -4.61
N LYS A 259 8.42 4.30 -5.04
CA LYS A 259 8.35 5.54 -5.84
C LYS A 259 7.68 5.31 -7.20
N TYR A 260 7.95 4.18 -7.84
CA TYR A 260 7.29 3.81 -9.11
C TYR A 260 5.84 3.40 -8.90
N GLN A 261 5.55 2.72 -7.80
CA GLN A 261 4.16 2.37 -7.47
C GLN A 261 3.33 3.61 -7.15
N MET A 262 3.89 4.59 -6.45
CA MET A 262 3.19 5.86 -6.19
C MET A 262 2.94 6.67 -7.46
N LEU A 263 3.89 6.70 -8.39
CA LEU A 263 3.67 7.30 -9.71
C LEU A 263 2.49 6.62 -10.43
N PHE A 264 2.47 5.28 -10.48
CA PHE A 264 1.39 4.51 -11.08
C PHE A 264 0.02 4.81 -10.42
N PHE A 265 -0.04 4.88 -9.09
CA PHE A 265 -1.28 5.20 -8.38
C PHE A 265 -1.73 6.63 -8.61
N ASN A 266 -0.81 7.59 -8.67
CA ASN A 266 -1.14 8.96 -9.01
C ASN A 266 -1.78 9.08 -10.41
N GLU A 267 -1.20 8.41 -11.41
CA GLU A 267 -1.80 8.35 -12.77
C GLU A 267 -3.19 7.69 -12.76
N PHE A 268 -3.37 6.63 -11.97
CA PHE A 268 -4.67 6.02 -11.76
C PHE A 268 -5.67 7.03 -11.19
N PHE A 269 -5.34 7.73 -10.10
CA PHE A 269 -6.24 8.69 -9.46
C PHE A 269 -6.58 9.88 -10.37
N ILE A 270 -5.63 10.38 -11.14
CA ILE A 270 -5.85 11.48 -12.12
C ILE A 270 -6.84 11.03 -13.20
N ARG A 271 -6.66 9.83 -13.77
CA ARG A 271 -7.53 9.27 -14.80
C ARG A 271 -8.96 9.08 -14.28
N GLU A 272 -9.11 8.42 -13.13
CA GLU A 272 -10.43 8.16 -12.55
C GLU A 272 -11.19 9.46 -12.21
N LYS A 273 -10.49 10.49 -11.73
CA LYS A 273 -11.07 11.81 -11.50
C LYS A 273 -11.53 12.48 -12.81
N ALA A 274 -10.74 12.36 -13.87
CA ALA A 274 -11.09 12.93 -15.17
C ALA A 274 -12.33 12.25 -15.78
N ASP A 275 -12.45 10.93 -15.65
CA ASP A 275 -13.59 10.17 -16.18
C ASP A 275 -14.88 10.47 -15.40
N GLN A 276 -14.83 10.60 -14.07
CA GLN A 276 -15.98 11.05 -13.27
C GLN A 276 -16.49 12.45 -13.66
N ILE A 277 -15.59 13.36 -14.07
CA ILE A 277 -15.98 14.71 -14.54
C ILE A 277 -16.69 14.62 -15.89
N LYS A 278 -16.28 13.71 -16.78
CA LYS A 278 -16.93 13.51 -18.09
C LYS A 278 -18.33 12.89 -17.95
N GLU A 279 -18.50 11.93 -17.04
CA GLU A 279 -19.79 11.25 -16.79
C GLU A 279 -20.86 12.18 -16.17
N ARG A 280 -20.45 13.30 -15.55
CA ARG A 280 -21.34 14.29 -14.93
C ARG A 280 -21.82 15.39 -15.89
N LYS A 281 -21.23 15.46 -17.10
CA LYS A 281 -21.58 16.39 -18.19
C LYS A 281 -22.50 15.74 -19.20
#